data_9070fbb32793e68fc7c29656d3128e08
#
_entry.id   9070fbb32793e68fc7c29656d3128e08
#
_cell.length_a   1.000
_cell.length_b   1.000
_cell.length_c   1.000
_cell.angle_alpha   90.00
_cell.angle_beta   90.00
_cell.angle_gamma   90.00
#
_symmetry.space_group_name_H-M   'P 1'
#
loop_
_entity.id
_entity.type
_entity.pdbx_description
1 polymer ?
#
loop_
_entity_poly.entity_id
_entity_poly.type
_entity_poly.pdbx_seq_one_letter_code
_entity_poly.pdbx_strand_id
1 'polypeptide(L)'
;MRPAAVILAGGRSSRMGGGDKCFLPLADKPLIAHILDAVTPQTSDILINTNSDPAPFLKYGQPVLPDAIPGFQGPLAGILTGMLWSRKRHPRGVHLLTVASDVPFLPDDLVARLYHALREQRADIAIASSPEGTHPTIGLWPVDLAQRLEHDLMEGPVRSVHQWIGGFRVACAEFETIALANINTPADLAACRHHHPPDRRPAWLTGPM
;
A
#
# COMPACT_ATOMS: atom_id res chain seq x y z
N MET A 1 3.66 18.36 -1.13
CA MET A 1 3.00 17.92 0.13
C MET A 1 3.14 16.41 0.19
N ARG A 2 3.53 15.84 1.35
CA ARG A 2 3.63 14.38 1.51
C ARG A 2 2.24 13.82 1.84
N PRO A 3 1.73 12.80 1.14
CA PRO A 3 0.46 12.16 1.48
C PRO A 3 0.62 11.34 2.77
N ALA A 4 -0.49 11.03 3.43
CA ALA A 4 -0.53 9.90 4.36
C ALA A 4 -0.50 8.59 3.56
N ALA A 5 -0.09 7.49 4.20
CA ALA A 5 -0.03 6.18 3.55
C ALA A 5 -0.80 5.12 4.33
N VAL A 6 -1.29 4.10 3.61
CA VAL A 6 -1.74 2.83 4.20
C VAL A 6 -0.98 1.66 3.57
N ILE A 7 -0.40 0.82 4.42
CA ILE A 7 0.17 -0.46 4.02
C ILE A 7 -0.93 -1.52 4.16
N LEU A 8 -1.33 -2.12 3.04
CA LEU A 8 -2.35 -3.15 2.96
C LEU A 8 -1.73 -4.50 3.35
N ALA A 9 -1.77 -4.83 4.63
CA ALA A 9 -1.20 -6.06 5.20
C ALA A 9 -2.27 -7.16 5.42
N GLY A 10 -3.48 -6.96 4.93
CA GLY A 10 -4.58 -7.92 4.97
C GLY A 10 -4.53 -8.85 3.77
N GLY A 11 -4.11 -10.09 3.97
CA GLY A 11 -4.18 -11.12 2.94
C GLY A 11 -4.01 -12.50 3.59
N ARG A 12 -5.00 -13.39 3.43
CA ARG A 12 -4.87 -14.77 3.91
C ARG A 12 -3.78 -15.49 3.12
N SER A 13 -2.60 -15.62 3.72
CA SER A 13 -1.52 -16.44 3.16
C SER A 13 -1.75 -17.94 3.42
N SER A 14 -2.92 -18.45 3.00
CA SER A 14 -3.24 -19.89 3.11
C SER A 14 -2.22 -20.80 2.40
N ARG A 15 -1.40 -20.24 1.52
CA ARG A 15 -0.39 -20.96 0.72
C ARG A 15 1.02 -20.99 1.32
N MET A 16 1.28 -20.27 2.41
CA MET A 16 2.62 -20.07 2.99
C MET A 16 2.73 -20.52 4.46
N GLY A 17 1.89 -21.46 4.92
CA GLY A 17 2.01 -22.03 6.26
C GLY A 17 1.32 -21.27 7.39
N GLY A 18 0.41 -20.32 7.09
CA GLY A 18 -0.52 -19.78 8.09
C GLY A 18 -0.10 -18.51 8.84
N GLY A 19 1.03 -17.87 8.48
CA GLY A 19 1.46 -16.57 9.01
C GLY A 19 1.18 -15.40 8.07
N ASP A 20 1.24 -14.17 8.57
CA ASP A 20 1.15 -12.99 7.72
C ASP A 20 2.41 -12.89 6.84
N LYS A 21 2.17 -12.92 5.52
CA LYS A 21 3.20 -12.93 4.48
C LYS A 21 4.20 -11.78 4.59
N CYS A 22 3.75 -10.63 5.09
CA CYS A 22 4.59 -9.44 5.27
C CYS A 22 5.73 -9.63 6.28
N PHE A 23 5.71 -10.71 7.10
CA PHE A 23 6.80 -11.05 8.03
C PHE A 23 7.83 -12.02 7.45
N LEU A 24 7.69 -12.46 6.21
CA LEU A 24 8.70 -13.29 5.57
C LEU A 24 10.04 -12.54 5.50
N PRO A 25 11.16 -13.21 5.85
CA PRO A 25 12.46 -12.59 5.81
C PRO A 25 12.95 -12.43 4.37
N LEU A 26 13.34 -11.21 4.01
CA LEU A 26 14.08 -10.88 2.78
C LEU A 26 15.41 -10.26 3.21
N ALA A 27 16.53 -10.90 2.90
CA ALA A 27 17.85 -10.55 3.44
C ALA A 27 17.84 -10.54 5.00
N ASP A 28 18.10 -9.39 5.60
CA ASP A 28 18.27 -9.21 7.05
C ASP A 28 16.98 -8.79 7.81
N LYS A 29 15.88 -8.48 7.09
CA LYS A 29 14.65 -7.99 7.71
C LYS A 29 13.38 -8.45 6.98
N PRO A 30 12.20 -8.41 7.65
CA PRO A 30 10.95 -8.84 7.03
C PRO A 30 10.47 -7.86 5.94
N LEU A 31 9.63 -8.35 5.01
CA LEU A 31 9.10 -7.57 3.88
C LEU A 31 8.50 -6.24 4.31
N ILE A 32 7.70 -6.23 5.39
CA ILE A 32 7.08 -5.00 5.90
C ILE A 32 8.11 -3.94 6.31
N ALA A 33 9.28 -4.34 6.83
CA ALA A 33 10.32 -3.41 7.21
C ALA A 33 10.94 -2.72 5.99
N HIS A 34 11.14 -3.45 4.88
CA HIS A 34 11.59 -2.86 3.61
C HIS A 34 10.58 -1.84 3.07
N ILE A 35 9.29 -2.16 3.16
CA ILE A 35 8.22 -1.26 2.72
C ILE A 35 8.17 -0.01 3.58
N LEU A 36 8.24 -0.14 4.90
CA LEU A 36 8.29 0.98 5.83
C LEU A 36 9.49 1.89 5.54
N ASP A 37 10.69 1.33 5.31
CA ASP A 37 11.88 2.10 4.97
C ASP A 37 11.72 2.88 3.66
N ALA A 38 11.02 2.30 2.67
CA ALA A 38 10.77 2.96 1.39
C ALA A 38 9.72 4.07 1.50
N VAL A 39 8.66 3.86 2.30
CA VAL A 39 7.48 4.73 2.33
C VAL A 39 7.64 5.88 3.34
N THR A 40 8.29 5.66 4.49
CA THR A 40 8.44 6.66 5.54
C THR A 40 9.04 7.99 5.05
N PRO A 41 10.10 8.02 4.24
CA PRO A 41 10.66 9.29 3.75
C PRO A 41 9.73 10.06 2.82
N GLN A 42 8.76 9.37 2.18
CA GLN A 42 7.89 9.92 1.14
C GLN A 42 6.52 10.37 1.66
N THR A 43 6.16 10.02 2.90
CA THR A 43 4.82 10.23 3.46
C THR A 43 4.84 11.05 4.75
N SER A 44 3.67 11.54 5.17
CA SER A 44 3.53 12.30 6.43
C SER A 44 3.30 11.38 7.62
N ASP A 45 2.47 10.37 7.45
CA ASP A 45 2.09 9.35 8.44
C ASP A 45 1.79 8.04 7.73
N ILE A 46 1.88 6.92 8.43
CA ILE A 46 1.62 5.59 7.91
C ILE A 46 0.62 4.87 8.81
N LEU A 47 -0.36 4.20 8.20
CA LEU A 47 -1.26 3.25 8.81
C LEU A 47 -0.90 1.84 8.31
N ILE A 48 -0.89 0.86 9.17
CA ILE A 48 -0.89 -0.56 8.78
C ILE A 48 -2.34 -1.06 8.87
N ASN A 49 -2.88 -1.54 7.75
CA ASN A 49 -4.21 -2.13 7.71
C ASN A 49 -4.10 -3.64 7.68
N THR A 50 -4.69 -4.30 8.66
CA THR A 50 -4.75 -5.77 8.74
C THR A 50 -5.95 -6.22 9.54
N ASN A 51 -6.54 -7.37 9.17
CA ASN A 51 -7.58 -8.07 9.95
C ASN A 51 -6.99 -9.20 10.80
N SER A 52 -5.66 -9.38 10.77
CA SER A 52 -4.94 -10.33 11.62
C SER A 52 -4.65 -9.74 13.00
N ASP A 53 -4.02 -10.53 13.87
CA ASP A 53 -3.54 -10.07 15.17
C ASP A 53 -2.62 -8.84 15.01
N PRO A 54 -2.93 -7.69 15.62
CA PRO A 54 -2.11 -6.49 15.54
C PRO A 54 -0.78 -6.58 16.31
N ALA A 55 -0.65 -7.50 17.27
CA ALA A 55 0.50 -7.57 18.17
C ALA A 55 1.87 -7.65 17.44
N PRO A 56 2.05 -8.45 16.38
CA PRO A 56 3.32 -8.50 15.65
C PRO A 56 3.72 -7.20 14.96
N PHE A 57 2.75 -6.30 14.69
CA PHE A 57 2.98 -5.02 14.02
C PHE A 57 3.37 -3.89 14.99
N LEU A 58 3.06 -4.02 16.29
CA LEU A 58 3.28 -2.95 17.29
C LEU A 58 4.75 -2.50 17.39
N LYS A 59 5.69 -3.40 17.12
CA LYS A 59 7.12 -3.09 17.14
C LYS A 59 7.57 -2.06 16.10
N TYR A 60 6.74 -1.78 15.08
CA TYR A 60 7.04 -0.79 14.05
C TYR A 60 6.57 0.63 14.42
N GLY A 61 5.89 0.81 15.55
CA GLY A 61 5.46 2.12 16.04
C GLY A 61 4.39 2.82 15.19
N GLN A 62 3.79 2.10 14.23
CA GLN A 62 2.72 2.63 13.39
C GLN A 62 1.34 2.23 13.93
N PRO A 63 0.30 3.06 13.79
CA PRO A 63 -1.07 2.65 14.07
C PRO A 63 -1.46 1.45 13.22
N VAL A 64 -2.22 0.52 13.83
CA VAL A 64 -2.73 -0.70 13.18
C VAL A 64 -4.24 -0.70 13.27
N LEU A 65 -4.94 -0.80 12.15
CA LEU A 65 -6.41 -0.84 12.13
C LEU A 65 -6.91 -1.98 11.24
N PRO A 66 -7.99 -2.66 11.64
CA PRO A 66 -8.72 -3.59 10.79
C PRO A 66 -9.50 -2.83 9.71
N ASP A 67 -10.09 -3.57 8.75
CA ASP A 67 -10.98 -3.01 7.76
C ASP A 67 -12.16 -2.29 8.40
N ALA A 68 -12.50 -1.10 7.87
CA ALA A 68 -13.63 -0.30 8.34
C ALA A 68 -14.98 -1.01 8.10
N ILE A 69 -15.06 -1.85 7.06
CA ILE A 69 -16.23 -2.66 6.75
C ILE A 69 -15.87 -4.14 6.98
N PRO A 70 -16.41 -4.79 8.02
CA PRO A 70 -16.14 -6.20 8.30
C PRO A 70 -16.68 -7.12 7.19
N GLY A 71 -15.96 -8.21 6.92
CA GLY A 71 -16.42 -9.25 5.97
C GLY A 71 -16.09 -8.95 4.51
N PHE A 72 -15.62 -7.77 4.16
CA PHE A 72 -15.13 -7.48 2.81
C PHE A 72 -13.78 -8.17 2.59
N GLN A 73 -13.74 -9.02 1.57
CA GLN A 73 -12.51 -9.69 1.15
C GLN A 73 -11.92 -8.94 -0.03
N GLY A 74 -10.86 -8.16 0.22
CA GLY A 74 -10.15 -7.48 -0.85
C GLY A 74 -9.55 -6.13 -0.43
N PRO A 75 -8.67 -5.57 -1.26
CA PRO A 75 -7.90 -4.39 -0.90
C PRO A 75 -8.74 -3.10 -0.80
N LEU A 76 -9.94 -3.04 -1.38
CA LEU A 76 -10.81 -1.86 -1.33
C LEU A 76 -11.23 -1.49 0.09
N ALA A 77 -11.50 -2.47 0.96
CA ALA A 77 -11.84 -2.21 2.36
C ALA A 77 -10.66 -1.59 3.11
N GLY A 78 -9.44 -2.06 2.85
CA GLY A 78 -8.22 -1.46 3.41
C GLY A 78 -7.94 -0.06 2.86
N ILE A 79 -8.19 0.18 1.56
CA ILE A 79 -8.10 1.52 0.94
C ILE A 79 -9.09 2.47 1.62
N LEU A 80 -10.35 2.05 1.80
CA LEU A 80 -11.36 2.83 2.51
C LEU A 80 -10.92 3.15 3.94
N THR A 81 -10.41 2.16 4.66
CA THR A 81 -9.90 2.35 6.03
C THR A 81 -8.81 3.42 6.06
N GLY A 82 -7.85 3.35 5.13
CA GLY A 82 -6.81 4.36 4.97
C GLY A 82 -7.35 5.76 4.68
N MET A 83 -8.35 5.90 3.79
CA MET A 83 -8.98 7.18 3.47
C MET A 83 -9.69 7.79 4.68
N LEU A 84 -10.49 7.00 5.41
CA LEU A 84 -11.21 7.44 6.61
C LEU A 84 -10.24 7.86 7.73
N TRP A 85 -9.20 7.07 7.96
CA TRP A 85 -8.14 7.37 8.91
C TRP A 85 -7.38 8.65 8.51
N SER A 86 -7.01 8.78 7.25
CA SER A 86 -6.31 9.96 6.72
C SER A 86 -7.14 11.24 6.88
N ARG A 87 -8.43 11.21 6.55
CA ARG A 87 -9.35 12.37 6.73
C ARG A 87 -9.42 12.83 8.19
N LYS A 88 -9.49 11.88 9.12
CA LYS A 88 -9.55 12.20 10.56
C LYS A 88 -8.25 12.81 11.06
N ARG A 89 -7.11 12.32 10.58
CA ARG A 89 -5.79 12.75 11.05
C ARG A 89 -5.26 13.98 10.32
N HIS A 90 -5.57 14.08 9.04
CA HIS A 90 -5.13 15.15 8.14
C HIS A 90 -6.33 15.78 7.41
N PRO A 91 -7.14 16.63 8.06
CA PRO A 91 -8.35 17.19 7.44
C PRO A 91 -8.10 18.01 6.17
N ARG A 92 -6.85 18.45 5.96
CA ARG A 92 -6.40 19.15 4.74
C ARG A 92 -5.62 18.26 3.78
N GLY A 93 -5.48 16.98 4.09
CA GLY A 93 -4.83 16.00 3.21
C GLY A 93 -5.70 15.73 1.99
N VAL A 94 -5.10 15.78 0.80
CA VAL A 94 -5.85 15.62 -0.47
C VAL A 94 -5.80 14.18 -0.95
N HIS A 95 -4.65 13.49 -0.74
CA HIS A 95 -4.43 12.15 -1.26
C HIS A 95 -3.92 11.19 -0.17
N LEU A 96 -4.28 9.93 -0.33
CA LEU A 96 -3.75 8.78 0.39
C LEU A 96 -2.86 7.98 -0.57
N LEU A 97 -1.66 7.61 -0.14
CA LEU A 97 -0.86 6.56 -0.79
C LEU A 97 -1.32 5.20 -0.28
N THR A 98 -1.52 4.25 -1.18
CA THR A 98 -1.66 2.84 -0.82
C THR A 98 -0.48 2.03 -1.32
N VAL A 99 -0.04 1.05 -0.55
CA VAL A 99 0.98 0.08 -0.95
C VAL A 99 0.62 -1.31 -0.44
N ALA A 100 0.93 -2.34 -1.22
CA ALA A 100 0.73 -3.72 -0.81
C ALA A 100 1.91 -4.18 0.08
N SER A 101 1.63 -5.02 1.07
CA SER A 101 2.64 -5.50 2.04
C SER A 101 3.58 -6.59 1.51
N ASP A 102 3.48 -6.93 0.24
CA ASP A 102 4.26 -7.95 -0.44
C ASP A 102 5.14 -7.42 -1.57
N VAL A 103 5.30 -6.09 -1.67
CA VAL A 103 6.13 -5.40 -2.68
C VAL A 103 7.28 -4.66 -1.98
N PRO A 104 8.41 -5.32 -1.68
CA PRO A 104 9.47 -4.77 -0.84
C PRO A 104 10.43 -3.81 -1.57
N PHE A 105 10.42 -3.77 -2.91
CA PHE A 105 11.41 -3.01 -3.70
C PHE A 105 10.91 -1.63 -4.14
N LEU A 106 9.91 -1.08 -3.45
CA LEU A 106 9.31 0.23 -3.79
C LEU A 106 10.40 1.31 -3.96
N PRO A 107 10.34 2.12 -5.02
CA PRO A 107 11.36 3.13 -5.29
C PRO A 107 11.22 4.36 -4.38
N ASP A 108 12.32 5.10 -4.21
CA ASP A 108 12.38 6.29 -3.36
C ASP A 108 11.64 7.50 -3.96
N ASP A 109 11.27 7.43 -5.23
CA ASP A 109 10.53 8.44 -5.98
C ASP A 109 9.08 8.02 -6.29
N LEU A 110 8.57 6.95 -5.65
CA LEU A 110 7.22 6.42 -5.89
C LEU A 110 6.15 7.51 -5.85
N VAL A 111 6.10 8.27 -4.75
CA VAL A 111 5.09 9.32 -4.54
C VAL A 111 5.25 10.44 -5.58
N ALA A 112 6.49 10.85 -5.87
CA ALA A 112 6.75 11.91 -6.85
C ALA A 112 6.28 11.52 -8.25
N ARG A 113 6.54 10.28 -8.68
CA ARG A 113 6.13 9.76 -10.00
C ARG A 113 4.62 9.58 -10.10
N LEU A 114 3.97 9.10 -9.04
CA LEU A 114 2.51 9.02 -9.00
C LEU A 114 1.85 10.41 -9.10
N TYR A 115 2.36 11.42 -8.38
CA TYR A 115 1.87 12.79 -8.52
C TYR A 115 2.15 13.40 -9.88
N HIS A 116 3.29 13.08 -10.48
CA HIS A 116 3.62 13.53 -11.84
C HIS A 116 2.61 12.97 -12.84
N ALA A 117 2.38 11.65 -12.82
CA ALA A 117 1.40 11.00 -13.70
C ALA A 117 -0.01 11.57 -13.51
N LEU A 118 -0.43 11.78 -12.25
CA LEU A 118 -1.73 12.36 -11.92
C LEU A 118 -1.95 13.72 -12.60
N ARG A 119 -0.93 14.58 -12.57
CA ARG A 119 -0.98 15.93 -13.16
C ARG A 119 -0.90 15.91 -14.69
N GLU A 120 0.06 15.19 -15.26
CA GLU A 120 0.28 15.12 -16.70
C GLU A 120 -0.93 14.54 -17.43
N GLN A 121 -1.53 13.50 -16.87
CA GLN A 121 -2.68 12.82 -17.48
C GLN A 121 -4.02 13.41 -17.02
N ARG A 122 -4.01 14.48 -16.19
CA ARG A 122 -5.21 15.13 -15.63
C ARG A 122 -6.20 14.13 -15.06
N ALA A 123 -5.68 13.15 -14.34
CA ALA A 123 -6.44 12.02 -13.82
C ALA A 123 -6.99 12.29 -12.43
N ASP A 124 -7.96 11.47 -12.03
CA ASP A 124 -8.58 11.52 -10.70
C ASP A 124 -7.79 10.64 -9.72
N ILE A 125 -7.24 9.51 -10.20
CA ILE A 125 -6.47 8.52 -9.44
C ILE A 125 -5.18 8.22 -10.19
N ALA A 126 -4.07 8.00 -9.47
CA ALA A 126 -2.85 7.47 -10.09
C ALA A 126 -2.51 6.11 -9.49
N ILE A 127 -2.17 5.15 -10.34
CA ILE A 127 -1.72 3.81 -9.94
C ILE A 127 -0.35 3.49 -10.54
N ALA A 128 0.37 2.60 -9.91
CA ALA A 128 1.62 2.10 -10.45
C ALA A 128 1.36 1.10 -11.59
N SER A 129 2.27 1.08 -12.57
CA SER A 129 2.30 0.12 -13.68
C SER A 129 3.72 -0.34 -13.97
N SER A 130 3.85 -1.51 -14.57
CA SER A 130 5.10 -2.07 -15.08
C SER A 130 4.85 -2.66 -16.47
N PRO A 131 5.88 -3.10 -17.22
CA PRO A 131 5.70 -3.84 -18.46
C PRO A 131 4.79 -5.08 -18.35
N GLU A 132 4.64 -5.63 -17.15
CA GLU A 132 3.79 -6.79 -16.88
C GLU A 132 2.32 -6.43 -16.61
N GLY A 133 2.00 -5.15 -16.41
CA GLY A 133 0.63 -4.68 -16.17
C GLY A 133 0.51 -3.62 -15.08
N THR A 134 -0.72 -3.38 -14.66
CA THR A 134 -1.05 -2.40 -13.62
C THR A 134 -1.06 -3.02 -12.22
N HIS A 135 -0.66 -2.23 -11.23
CA HIS A 135 -0.61 -2.59 -9.81
C HIS A 135 -1.54 -1.69 -8.98
N PRO A 136 -2.86 -1.88 -9.06
CA PRO A 136 -3.83 -0.92 -8.54
C PRO A 136 -3.88 -0.84 -7.01
N THR A 137 -3.21 -1.73 -6.29
CA THR A 137 -3.00 -1.62 -4.84
C THR A 137 -1.89 -0.65 -4.46
N ILE A 138 -1.11 -0.18 -5.45
CA ILE A 138 -0.07 0.83 -5.28
C ILE A 138 -0.51 2.07 -6.03
N GLY A 139 -0.96 3.11 -5.31
CA GLY A 139 -1.50 4.29 -5.96
C GLY A 139 -1.79 5.45 -5.03
N LEU A 140 -2.12 6.60 -5.63
CA LEU A 140 -2.59 7.81 -4.98
C LEU A 140 -4.09 7.99 -5.20
N TRP A 141 -4.81 8.14 -4.11
CA TRP A 141 -6.27 8.20 -4.05
C TRP A 141 -6.73 9.50 -3.42
N PRO A 142 -7.65 10.25 -4.04
CA PRO A 142 -8.29 11.38 -3.37
C PRO A 142 -9.05 10.89 -2.12
N VAL A 143 -8.75 11.47 -0.96
CA VAL A 143 -9.43 11.08 0.29
C VAL A 143 -10.91 11.43 0.29
N ASP A 144 -11.35 12.35 -0.56
CA ASP A 144 -12.74 12.74 -0.73
C ASP A 144 -13.60 11.63 -1.35
N LEU A 145 -12.97 10.65 -2.00
CA LEU A 145 -13.68 9.49 -2.55
C LEU A 145 -14.11 8.48 -1.48
N ALA A 146 -13.75 8.67 -0.21
CA ALA A 146 -14.07 7.73 0.87
C ALA A 146 -15.56 7.42 0.98
N GLN A 147 -16.43 8.44 0.94
CA GLN A 147 -17.89 8.24 1.04
C GLN A 147 -18.46 7.48 -0.15
N ARG A 148 -17.96 7.78 -1.36
CA ARG A 148 -18.35 7.04 -2.57
C ARG A 148 -17.90 5.59 -2.50
N LEU A 149 -16.64 5.34 -2.10
CA LEU A 149 -16.13 3.98 -1.96
C LEU A 149 -16.91 3.17 -0.92
N GLU A 150 -17.21 3.80 0.23
CA GLU A 150 -18.02 3.18 1.29
C GLU A 150 -19.41 2.77 0.76
N HIS A 151 -20.11 3.68 0.10
CA HIS A 151 -21.40 3.41 -0.52
C HIS A 151 -21.32 2.27 -1.55
N ASP A 152 -20.34 2.33 -2.47
CA ASP A 152 -20.17 1.34 -3.54
C ASP A 152 -19.80 -0.05 -2.99
N LEU A 153 -19.13 -0.11 -1.85
CA LEU A 153 -18.84 -1.37 -1.16
C LEU A 153 -20.07 -1.95 -0.46
N MET A 154 -20.87 -1.10 0.17
CA MET A 154 -22.04 -1.53 0.94
C MET A 154 -23.22 -1.93 0.04
N GLU A 155 -23.51 -1.11 -0.97
CA GLU A 155 -24.73 -1.21 -1.78
C GLU A 155 -24.46 -1.69 -3.22
N GLY A 156 -23.21 -1.62 -3.67
CA GLY A 156 -22.84 -1.91 -5.07
C GLY A 156 -22.33 -3.33 -5.31
N PRO A 157 -22.20 -3.71 -6.60
CA PRO A 157 -21.64 -4.99 -7.01
C PRO A 157 -20.09 -5.01 -7.00
N VAL A 158 -19.43 -3.93 -6.55
CA VAL A 158 -17.98 -3.76 -6.64
C VAL A 158 -17.24 -4.80 -5.77
N ARG A 159 -16.30 -5.53 -6.40
CA ARG A 159 -15.54 -6.61 -5.74
C ARG A 159 -14.02 -6.54 -5.97
N SER A 160 -13.56 -5.63 -6.84
CA SER A 160 -12.13 -5.48 -7.14
C SER A 160 -11.75 -4.03 -7.36
N VAL A 161 -10.46 -3.72 -7.14
CA VAL A 161 -9.93 -2.36 -7.38
C VAL A 161 -10.07 -2.00 -8.84
N HIS A 162 -9.75 -2.89 -9.78
CA HIS A 162 -9.90 -2.66 -11.21
C HIS A 162 -11.32 -2.28 -11.60
N GLN A 163 -12.32 -3.00 -11.05
CA GLN A 163 -13.72 -2.70 -11.31
C GLN A 163 -14.09 -1.30 -10.81
N TRP A 164 -13.64 -0.93 -9.60
CA TRP A 164 -14.00 0.36 -9.00
C TRP A 164 -13.35 1.54 -9.72
N ILE A 165 -12.05 1.43 -10.06
CA ILE A 165 -11.33 2.51 -10.74
C ILE A 165 -11.79 2.72 -12.19
N GLY A 166 -12.47 1.76 -12.81
CA GLY A 166 -13.03 1.89 -14.16
C GLY A 166 -14.03 3.04 -14.32
N GLY A 167 -14.55 3.58 -13.22
CA GLY A 167 -15.43 4.77 -13.21
C GLY A 167 -14.70 6.12 -13.10
N PHE A 168 -13.37 6.15 -13.17
CA PHE A 168 -12.52 7.34 -13.00
C PHE A 168 -11.51 7.48 -14.12
N ARG A 169 -10.94 8.68 -14.27
CA ARG A 169 -9.75 8.90 -15.08
C ARG A 169 -8.54 8.42 -14.27
N VAL A 170 -7.92 7.35 -14.72
CA VAL A 170 -6.80 6.71 -14.03
C VAL A 170 -5.50 6.99 -14.77
N ALA A 171 -4.54 7.59 -14.10
CA ALA A 171 -3.17 7.73 -14.59
C ALA A 171 -2.34 6.50 -14.22
N CYS A 172 -1.47 6.07 -15.14
CA CYS A 172 -0.49 5.04 -14.87
C CYS A 172 0.91 5.68 -14.75
N ALA A 173 1.55 5.48 -13.59
CA ALA A 173 2.96 5.79 -13.40
C ALA A 173 3.77 4.52 -13.66
N GLU A 174 4.64 4.56 -14.65
CA GLU A 174 5.40 3.40 -15.10
C GLU A 174 6.65 3.18 -14.21
N PHE A 175 6.92 1.94 -13.80
CA PHE A 175 8.08 1.53 -13.01
C PHE A 175 8.71 0.28 -13.61
N GLU A 176 9.96 0.00 -13.22
CA GLU A 176 10.59 -1.28 -13.56
C GLU A 176 9.86 -2.44 -12.91
N THR A 177 9.80 -3.58 -13.60
CA THR A 177 9.12 -4.79 -13.12
C THR A 177 9.54 -5.18 -11.72
N ILE A 178 10.86 -5.15 -11.42
CA ILE A 178 11.38 -5.54 -10.11
C ILE A 178 10.90 -4.62 -8.99
N ALA A 179 10.71 -3.33 -9.26
CA ALA A 179 10.24 -2.36 -8.27
C ALA A 179 8.83 -2.67 -7.75
N LEU A 180 8.02 -3.35 -8.56
CA LEU A 180 6.64 -3.71 -8.26
C LEU A 180 6.44 -5.23 -8.11
N ALA A 181 7.51 -6.00 -8.03
CA ALA A 181 7.45 -7.46 -7.91
C ALA A 181 6.79 -7.89 -6.60
N ASN A 182 5.72 -8.68 -6.72
CA ASN A 182 5.04 -9.28 -5.58
C ASN A 182 5.77 -10.54 -5.12
N ILE A 183 6.03 -10.66 -3.84
CA ILE A 183 6.57 -11.89 -3.24
C ILE A 183 5.41 -12.74 -2.74
N ASN A 184 4.95 -13.70 -3.53
CA ASN A 184 3.79 -14.56 -3.24
C ASN A 184 4.16 -15.97 -2.81
N THR A 185 5.35 -16.42 -3.20
CA THR A 185 5.81 -17.81 -2.99
C THR A 185 7.26 -17.83 -2.48
N PRO A 186 7.72 -18.95 -1.89
CA PRO A 186 9.14 -19.13 -1.57
C PRO A 186 10.05 -19.02 -2.82
N ALA A 187 9.53 -19.36 -4.00
CA ALA A 187 10.26 -19.23 -5.26
C ALA A 187 10.47 -17.74 -5.62
N ASP A 188 9.46 -16.89 -5.46
CA ASP A 188 9.58 -15.43 -5.66
C ASP A 188 10.61 -14.86 -4.72
N LEU A 189 10.56 -15.26 -3.44
CA LEU A 189 11.54 -14.84 -2.44
C LEU A 189 12.96 -15.26 -2.82
N ALA A 190 13.14 -16.48 -3.34
CA ALA A 190 14.43 -16.98 -3.80
C ALA A 190 14.93 -16.20 -5.04
N ALA A 191 14.07 -15.92 -6.00
CA ALA A 191 14.39 -15.13 -7.19
C ALA A 191 14.80 -13.70 -6.82
N CYS A 192 14.20 -13.13 -5.78
CA CYS A 192 14.50 -11.77 -5.32
C CYS A 192 15.75 -11.66 -4.42
N ARG A 193 16.36 -12.78 -3.98
CA ARG A 193 17.55 -12.74 -3.09
C ARG A 193 18.77 -12.04 -3.69
N HIS A 194 18.87 -11.98 -5.01
CA HIS A 194 19.94 -11.27 -5.72
C HIS A 194 19.64 -9.78 -5.97
N HIS A 195 18.41 -9.36 -5.72
CA HIS A 195 18.00 -7.97 -5.77
C HIS A 195 17.94 -7.45 -4.33
N HIS A 196 18.99 -6.77 -3.90
CA HIS A 196 18.95 -6.08 -2.62
C HIS A 196 18.12 -4.81 -2.78
N PRO A 197 17.10 -4.60 -1.91
CA PRO A 197 16.51 -3.28 -1.76
C PRO A 197 17.64 -2.27 -1.50
N PRO A 198 17.52 -1.01 -1.94
CA PRO A 198 18.49 0.01 -1.60
C PRO A 198 18.79 -0.03 -0.09
N ASP A 199 20.08 0.04 0.29
CA ASP A 199 20.48 0.07 1.70
C ASP A 199 19.91 1.34 2.35
N ARG A 200 18.76 1.18 3.00
CA ARG A 200 18.04 2.25 3.69
C ARG A 200 18.23 2.08 5.18
N ARG A 201 18.71 3.14 5.84
CA ARG A 201 18.67 3.17 7.31
C ARG A 201 17.20 3.07 7.77
N PRO A 202 16.89 2.26 8.80
CA PRO A 202 15.54 2.09 9.29
C PRO A 202 14.95 3.44 9.76
N ALA A 203 14.18 4.09 8.90
CA ALA A 203 13.60 5.41 9.19
C ALA A 203 12.57 5.36 10.34
N TRP A 204 12.01 4.17 10.62
CA TRP A 204 11.07 3.93 11.72
C TRP A 204 11.73 3.79 13.09
N LEU A 205 13.08 3.63 13.15
CA LEU A 205 13.86 3.63 14.41
C LEU A 205 14.19 5.06 14.91
N THR A 206 13.94 6.09 14.13
CA THR A 206 14.29 7.48 14.45
C THR A 206 13.11 8.33 14.94
N GLY A 207 12.02 7.71 15.42
CA GLY A 207 10.93 8.39 16.10
C GLY A 207 11.45 9.07 17.39
N PRO A 208 10.91 10.25 17.79
CA PRO A 208 11.32 10.90 19.03
C PRO A 208 11.04 9.97 20.21
N MET A 209 12.10 9.77 21.05
CA MET A 209 11.98 9.18 22.39
C MET A 209 11.09 10.03 23.27
#